data_81c66051873e029e312e7d386049dd64
#
_entry.id   81c66051873e029e312e7d386049dd64
#
_cell.length_a   1.000
_cell.length_b   1.000
_cell.length_c   1.000
_cell.angle_alpha   90.00
_cell.angle_beta   90.00
_cell.angle_gamma   90.00
#
_symmetry.space_group_name_H-M   'P 1'
#
loop_
_entity.id
_entity.type
_entity.pdbx_description
1 polymer ?
#
loop_
_entity_poly.entity_id
_entity_poly.type
_entity_poly.pdbx_seq_one_letter_code
_entity_poly.pdbx_strand_id
1 'polypeptide(L)'
;VNSGLYAGEYVSGQVVPDPNCEQNGGILDGRCRFRYGTRFNIYNDEDHNKFYFSLSNSNHDLTLLTSKVQVNDNPQSPSYPALPFLSRLINPGEGGSPFNVPVRWLGRPLGAQYPSPLSPKDIRQYHLSYSYYFAINNFDFDVSLTTSEHKNNHVRPDIIDSRFQQALLGNGGESGDLTWNIFDHTQNPIELIDFVRGAEISSKDGGLTTLDAIARSSLNDFNYAFGIQINNETLDIEYNDLARAEFDSDGKITKTADLFFLGGGQNVNQSRNKYGAFFEGEQELFDSLGLRLAARYEKVDNFSSLDPKISLSYNPMDQITLRISRGTSFTMPSMAQMYSSDINLGSVRDLEGSLFIRQARIGNPDLKPATSTNSNFGFIYDSDVNRFSLDYWKIDYRDRIEAESSQAILDLDPQGPSITRNENGELIAVTTTYFNEESTLISGIDLSYEHIFDLSDNGILEFALKGTSFFKFLTPDQTSDDTETVLTNRIGKFNFDTHTHALPRNRINSFLTWKYKEYETGFNARYISSYENNRTIPESAASLGYSSKVDSFLVFDLSFELPIGVLFNNVSLDGKFALINLFDQNPPLLYDAPDFSFDTRVHDPRGRMLNIQFELGLMD
;
A
#
# COMPACT_ATOMS: atom_id res chain seq x y z
N VAL A 1 -48.28 -2.22 3.40
CA VAL A 1 -48.27 -0.85 2.87
C VAL A 1 -49.39 -0.70 1.86
N ASN A 2 -50.32 0.21 2.10
CA ASN A 2 -51.57 0.28 1.32
C ASN A 2 -51.43 1.01 -0.02
N SER A 3 -50.43 1.84 -0.19
CA SER A 3 -50.25 2.64 -1.42
C SER A 3 -48.83 3.16 -1.59
N GLY A 4 -48.49 3.68 -2.76
CA GLY A 4 -47.19 4.26 -3.06
C GLY A 4 -46.19 3.26 -3.64
N LEU A 5 -44.93 3.65 -3.71
CA LEU A 5 -43.84 2.90 -4.32
C LEU A 5 -43.64 1.50 -3.69
N TYR A 6 -43.91 1.38 -2.39
CA TYR A 6 -43.80 0.13 -1.60
C TYR A 6 -45.16 -0.50 -1.30
N ALA A 7 -46.18 -0.30 -2.12
CA ALA A 7 -47.49 -0.94 -1.89
C ALA A 7 -47.36 -2.48 -1.91
N GLY A 8 -47.86 -3.16 -0.88
CA GLY A 8 -47.76 -4.62 -0.76
C GLY A 8 -47.94 -5.11 0.67
N GLU A 9 -48.02 -6.44 0.80
CA GLU A 9 -48.05 -7.14 2.10
C GLU A 9 -46.65 -7.64 2.42
N TYR A 10 -46.16 -7.36 3.63
CA TYR A 10 -44.83 -7.72 4.10
C TYR A 10 -44.90 -8.44 5.45
N VAL A 11 -43.96 -9.36 5.65
CA VAL A 11 -43.82 -10.09 6.92
C VAL A 11 -42.58 -9.65 7.68
N SER A 12 -42.56 -9.83 8.98
CA SER A 12 -41.39 -9.49 9.80
C SER A 12 -40.14 -10.25 9.34
N GLY A 13 -39.00 -9.55 9.24
CA GLY A 13 -37.72 -10.10 8.78
C GLY A 13 -37.59 -10.20 7.25
N GLN A 14 -38.62 -9.85 6.51
CA GLN A 14 -38.53 -9.83 5.03
C GLN A 14 -37.61 -8.73 4.54
N VAL A 15 -36.74 -9.07 3.58
CA VAL A 15 -35.99 -8.08 2.79
C VAL A 15 -36.89 -7.53 1.71
N VAL A 16 -37.09 -6.22 1.70
CA VAL A 16 -37.87 -5.50 0.68
C VAL A 16 -36.90 -4.71 -0.18
N PRO A 17 -36.62 -5.13 -1.42
CA PRO A 17 -35.73 -4.41 -2.31
C PRO A 17 -36.37 -3.07 -2.77
N ASP A 18 -35.50 -2.10 -3.15
CA ASP A 18 -35.97 -0.87 -3.81
C ASP A 18 -36.77 -1.25 -5.06
N PRO A 19 -38.05 -0.85 -5.18
CA PRO A 19 -38.87 -1.14 -6.36
C PRO A 19 -38.29 -0.57 -7.66
N ASN A 20 -37.49 0.49 -7.58
CA ASN A 20 -36.82 1.10 -8.73
C ASN A 20 -35.37 0.62 -8.91
N CYS A 21 -34.98 -0.51 -8.31
CA CYS A 21 -33.61 -0.99 -8.28
C CYS A 21 -32.94 -1.06 -9.66
N GLU A 22 -33.57 -1.74 -10.62
CA GLU A 22 -33.05 -1.90 -11.99
C GLU A 22 -33.08 -0.56 -12.77
N GLN A 23 -34.12 0.22 -12.57
CA GLN A 23 -34.27 1.55 -13.18
C GLN A 23 -33.18 2.49 -12.68
N ASN A 24 -32.74 2.36 -11.42
CA ASN A 24 -31.65 3.10 -10.81
C ASN A 24 -30.27 2.50 -11.12
N GLY A 25 -30.16 1.51 -12.01
CA GLY A 25 -28.91 0.89 -12.43
C GLY A 25 -28.37 -0.16 -11.46
N GLY A 26 -29.18 -0.61 -10.49
CA GLY A 26 -28.86 -1.70 -9.59
C GLY A 26 -29.06 -3.08 -10.23
N ILE A 27 -28.79 -4.12 -9.45
CA ILE A 27 -29.04 -5.52 -9.80
C ILE A 27 -30.00 -6.08 -8.77
N LEU A 28 -31.15 -6.58 -9.22
CA LEU A 28 -32.13 -7.22 -8.36
C LEU A 28 -31.80 -8.72 -8.23
N ASP A 29 -31.35 -9.12 -7.04
CA ASP A 29 -31.04 -10.52 -6.70
C ASP A 29 -31.49 -10.76 -5.25
N GLY A 30 -32.80 -10.86 -5.06
CA GLY A 30 -33.41 -10.90 -3.70
C GLY A 30 -33.17 -9.65 -2.86
N ARG A 31 -32.20 -8.85 -3.23
CA ARG A 31 -31.83 -7.53 -2.69
C ARG A 31 -31.50 -6.60 -3.84
N CYS A 32 -31.60 -5.30 -3.63
CA CYS A 32 -31.06 -4.35 -4.60
C CYS A 32 -29.57 -4.16 -4.37
N ARG A 33 -28.76 -4.58 -5.32
CA ARG A 33 -27.30 -4.48 -5.26
C ARG A 33 -26.81 -3.33 -6.12
N PHE A 34 -25.79 -2.63 -5.64
CA PHE A 34 -25.19 -1.53 -6.36
C PHE A 34 -23.95 -1.98 -7.16
N ARG A 35 -23.77 -1.45 -8.37
CA ARG A 35 -22.61 -1.75 -9.23
C ARG A 35 -21.47 -0.80 -8.92
N TYR A 36 -20.56 -1.20 -8.06
CA TYR A 36 -19.40 -0.38 -7.72
C TYR A 36 -18.44 -0.14 -8.85
N GLY A 37 -18.10 -1.18 -9.62
CA GLY A 37 -17.03 -1.11 -10.61
C GLY A 37 -17.21 -0.02 -11.66
N THR A 38 -18.45 0.48 -11.84
CA THR A 38 -18.74 1.61 -12.75
C THR A 38 -18.45 2.98 -12.15
N ARG A 39 -18.05 3.04 -10.87
CA ARG A 39 -17.88 4.27 -10.10
C ARG A 39 -16.43 4.54 -9.70
N PHE A 40 -15.53 3.61 -9.94
CA PHE A 40 -14.11 3.76 -9.66
C PHE A 40 -13.32 3.93 -10.95
N ASN A 41 -12.31 4.77 -10.90
CA ASN A 41 -11.33 4.89 -11.96
C ASN A 41 -10.18 3.90 -11.68
N ILE A 42 -9.64 3.29 -12.75
CA ILE A 42 -8.38 2.51 -12.66
C ILE A 42 -7.21 3.46 -12.45
N TYR A 43 -7.28 4.65 -13.03
CA TYR A 43 -6.34 5.75 -12.84
C TYR A 43 -7.08 7.01 -12.41
N ASN A 44 -6.47 7.75 -11.51
CA ASN A 44 -6.92 9.09 -11.20
C ASN A 44 -6.44 10.09 -12.28
N ASP A 45 -7.13 11.20 -12.43
CA ASP A 45 -6.62 12.36 -13.15
C ASP A 45 -5.64 13.10 -12.23
N GLU A 46 -4.37 13.17 -12.62
CA GLU A 46 -3.29 13.69 -11.79
C GLU A 46 -2.44 14.69 -12.56
N ASP A 47 -2.20 15.83 -11.92
CA ASP A 47 -1.28 16.85 -12.36
C ASP A 47 0.04 16.75 -11.58
N HIS A 48 1.15 16.57 -12.29
CA HIS A 48 2.48 16.44 -11.71
C HIS A 48 3.38 17.59 -12.13
N ASN A 49 3.79 18.43 -11.18
CA ASN A 49 4.75 19.49 -11.37
C ASN A 49 6.00 19.18 -10.55
N LYS A 50 7.13 18.94 -11.23
CA LYS A 50 8.41 18.59 -10.60
C LYS A 50 9.48 19.54 -11.07
N PHE A 51 10.27 20.02 -10.13
CA PHE A 51 11.48 20.80 -10.41
C PHE A 51 12.67 20.10 -9.76
N TYR A 52 13.68 19.87 -10.55
CA TYR A 52 14.95 19.31 -10.10
C TYR A 52 16.08 20.25 -10.50
N PHE A 53 16.96 20.53 -9.54
CA PHE A 53 18.18 21.29 -9.76
C PHE A 53 19.33 20.58 -9.06
N SER A 54 20.45 20.42 -9.75
CA SER A 54 21.68 19.87 -9.20
C SER A 54 22.86 20.72 -9.64
N LEU A 55 23.75 21.00 -8.69
CA LEU A 55 25.01 21.68 -8.92
C LEU A 55 26.12 20.88 -8.24
N SER A 56 27.07 20.40 -9.02
CA SER A 56 28.18 19.59 -8.53
C SER A 56 29.51 20.13 -9.01
N ASN A 57 30.49 20.10 -8.12
CA ASN A 57 31.89 20.32 -8.45
C ASN A 57 32.78 19.38 -7.59
N SER A 58 34.10 19.54 -7.64
CA SER A 58 35.03 18.66 -6.92
C SER A 58 34.82 18.61 -5.41
N ASN A 59 34.23 19.63 -4.82
CA ASN A 59 34.12 19.78 -3.36
C ASN A 59 32.69 19.94 -2.87
N HIS A 60 31.73 20.21 -3.73
CA HIS A 60 30.38 20.55 -3.35
C HIS A 60 29.36 19.86 -4.24
N ASP A 61 28.34 19.29 -3.62
CA ASP A 61 27.13 18.84 -4.28
C ASP A 61 25.91 19.50 -3.63
N LEU A 62 25.08 20.12 -4.46
CA LEU A 62 23.81 20.70 -4.06
C LEU A 62 22.70 20.08 -4.90
N THR A 63 21.70 19.51 -4.26
CA THR A 63 20.52 18.99 -4.93
C THR A 63 19.28 19.60 -4.33
N LEU A 64 18.40 20.12 -5.17
CA LEU A 64 17.07 20.61 -4.82
C LEU A 64 16.03 19.89 -5.67
N LEU A 65 15.03 19.30 -5.02
CA LEU A 65 13.87 18.72 -5.70
C LEU A 65 12.62 19.28 -5.04
N THR A 66 11.69 19.76 -5.84
CA THR A 66 10.34 20.07 -5.39
C THR A 66 9.33 19.33 -6.26
N SER A 67 8.28 18.84 -5.65
CA SER A 67 7.20 18.15 -6.36
C SER A 67 5.86 18.62 -5.82
N LYS A 68 4.94 18.92 -6.73
CA LYS A 68 3.53 19.12 -6.43
C LYS A 68 2.72 18.17 -7.28
N VAL A 69 1.91 17.34 -6.63
CA VAL A 69 0.97 16.43 -7.27
C VAL A 69 -0.43 16.82 -6.84
N GLN A 70 -1.29 17.13 -7.80
CA GLN A 70 -2.72 17.34 -7.58
C GLN A 70 -3.47 16.16 -8.15
N VAL A 71 -4.19 15.45 -7.30
CA VAL A 71 -5.09 14.37 -7.71
C VAL A 71 -6.48 14.99 -7.84
N ASN A 72 -6.97 15.12 -9.07
CA ASN A 72 -8.21 15.83 -9.39
C ASN A 72 -9.40 14.87 -9.49
N ASP A 73 -9.20 13.72 -10.12
CA ASP A 73 -10.22 12.69 -10.31
C ASP A 73 -9.87 11.45 -9.47
N ASN A 74 -10.31 11.45 -8.23
CA ASN A 74 -10.21 10.36 -7.28
C ASN A 74 -11.60 10.13 -6.69
N PRO A 75 -12.44 9.31 -7.33
CA PRO A 75 -13.81 9.14 -6.90
C PRO A 75 -13.92 8.62 -5.47
N GLN A 76 -14.64 9.35 -4.66
CA GLN A 76 -15.07 8.95 -3.34
C GLN A 76 -16.56 8.60 -3.42
N SER A 77 -16.96 7.43 -2.99
CA SER A 77 -18.37 7.09 -2.89
C SER A 77 -18.89 7.40 -1.47
N PRO A 78 -19.37 8.61 -1.19
CA PRO A 78 -19.80 9.02 0.15
C PRO A 78 -21.06 8.33 0.58
N SER A 79 -21.79 7.84 -0.34
CA SER A 79 -23.03 7.11 -0.06
C SER A 79 -22.83 5.69 -0.50
N TYR A 80 -21.87 5.05 0.10
CA TYR A 80 -21.61 3.65 -0.14
C TYR A 80 -22.85 2.82 -0.01
N PRO A 81 -22.85 1.65 -0.65
CA PRO A 81 -23.93 0.74 -0.42
C PRO A 81 -24.05 0.56 1.06
N ALA A 82 -25.22 0.44 1.40
CA ALA A 82 -25.64 0.17 2.71
C ALA A 82 -24.86 -0.97 3.32
N LEU A 83 -24.26 -0.63 4.38
CA LEU A 83 -23.61 -1.57 5.24
C LEU A 83 -24.54 -1.80 6.42
N PRO A 84 -24.75 -3.04 6.85
CA PRO A 84 -25.74 -3.32 7.90
C PRO A 84 -25.57 -2.47 9.15
N PHE A 85 -24.34 -2.18 9.55
CA PHE A 85 -24.06 -1.37 10.73
C PHE A 85 -24.22 0.14 10.53
N LEU A 86 -24.10 0.63 9.28
CA LEU A 86 -24.40 2.03 8.90
C LEU A 86 -25.87 2.22 8.53
N SER A 87 -26.63 1.13 8.52
CA SER A 87 -28.06 1.18 8.32
C SER A 87 -28.71 2.07 9.37
N ARG A 88 -29.86 2.61 9.01
CA ARG A 88 -30.68 3.35 9.95
C ARG A 88 -31.91 2.54 10.32
N LEU A 89 -32.20 2.49 11.61
CA LEU A 89 -33.52 2.08 12.05
C LEU A 89 -34.45 3.28 11.85
N ILE A 90 -35.44 3.11 10.97
CA ILE A 90 -36.42 4.14 10.61
C ILE A 90 -37.74 3.76 11.22
N ASN A 91 -38.26 4.58 12.12
CA ASN A 91 -39.56 4.38 12.74
C ASN A 91 -40.70 4.83 11.83
N PRO A 92 -41.94 4.38 12.08
CA PRO A 92 -43.10 4.92 11.40
C PRO A 92 -43.18 6.45 11.52
N GLY A 93 -43.32 7.13 10.37
CA GLY A 93 -43.38 8.59 10.31
C GLY A 93 -42.03 9.31 10.22
N GLU A 94 -40.93 8.61 10.35
CA GLU A 94 -39.59 9.14 10.15
C GLU A 94 -39.09 8.91 8.71
N GLY A 95 -38.26 9.79 8.17
CA GLY A 95 -37.55 9.61 6.91
C GLY A 95 -38.42 9.32 5.69
N GLY A 96 -39.71 9.72 5.70
CA GLY A 96 -40.67 9.37 4.67
C GLY A 96 -41.08 7.90 4.66
N SER A 97 -40.94 7.19 5.78
CA SER A 97 -41.27 5.75 5.89
C SER A 97 -42.69 5.44 5.47
N PRO A 98 -42.91 4.58 4.48
CA PRO A 98 -44.24 4.09 4.12
C PRO A 98 -44.73 2.95 5.05
N PHE A 99 -43.87 2.47 5.94
CA PHE A 99 -44.14 1.33 6.82
C PHE A 99 -44.75 1.78 8.14
N ASN A 100 -45.63 0.96 8.69
CA ASN A 100 -46.26 1.16 10.01
C ASN A 100 -45.53 0.46 11.16
N VAL A 101 -44.37 -0.09 10.89
CA VAL A 101 -43.46 -0.75 11.84
C VAL A 101 -42.05 -0.20 11.62
N PRO A 102 -41.16 -0.27 12.63
CA PRO A 102 -39.76 0.06 12.42
C PRO A 102 -39.14 -0.85 11.36
N VAL A 103 -38.36 -0.25 10.46
CA VAL A 103 -37.64 -0.95 9.40
C VAL A 103 -36.16 -0.56 9.41
N ARG A 104 -35.31 -1.53 9.13
CA ARG A 104 -33.87 -1.26 8.91
C ARG A 104 -33.67 -0.90 7.45
N TRP A 105 -33.36 0.37 7.20
CA TRP A 105 -33.02 0.84 5.88
C TRP A 105 -31.55 0.53 5.56
N LEU A 106 -31.30 0.07 4.35
CA LEU A 106 -29.99 -0.17 3.78
C LEU A 106 -29.95 0.48 2.39
N GLY A 107 -29.07 1.44 2.15
CA GLY A 107 -29.01 2.11 0.86
C GLY A 107 -28.02 3.26 0.80
N ARG A 108 -28.00 3.96 -0.31
CA ARG A 108 -27.22 5.17 -0.53
C ARG A 108 -28.06 6.39 -0.14
N PRO A 109 -27.67 7.17 0.88
CA PRO A 109 -28.51 8.29 1.36
C PRO A 109 -28.81 9.33 0.30
N LEU A 110 -27.87 9.61 -0.62
CA LEU A 110 -28.05 10.57 -1.72
C LEU A 110 -28.68 9.94 -2.97
N GLY A 111 -29.00 8.64 -2.93
CA GLY A 111 -29.59 7.90 -4.03
C GLY A 111 -28.56 7.28 -4.98
N ALA A 112 -28.97 6.22 -5.69
CA ALA A 112 -28.10 5.45 -6.58
C ALA A 112 -27.62 6.27 -7.79
N GLN A 113 -28.38 7.26 -8.22
CA GLN A 113 -28.05 8.12 -9.38
C GLN A 113 -27.13 9.29 -9.00
N TYR A 114 -26.95 9.59 -7.71
CA TYR A 114 -26.08 10.66 -7.30
C TYR A 114 -24.63 10.36 -7.73
N PRO A 115 -23.95 11.30 -8.42
CA PRO A 115 -22.58 11.07 -8.88
C PRO A 115 -21.64 10.85 -7.70
N SER A 116 -20.65 9.97 -7.87
CA SER A 116 -19.60 9.82 -6.86
C SER A 116 -18.81 11.13 -6.78
N PRO A 117 -18.76 11.80 -5.62
CA PRO A 117 -17.98 13.01 -5.48
C PRO A 117 -16.49 12.72 -5.59
N LEU A 118 -15.73 13.72 -5.98
CA LEU A 118 -14.29 13.64 -6.06
C LEU A 118 -13.68 13.82 -4.67
N SER A 119 -12.57 13.14 -4.44
CA SER A 119 -11.79 13.20 -3.21
C SER A 119 -10.38 13.75 -3.51
N PRO A 120 -10.24 15.05 -3.76
CA PRO A 120 -9.01 15.65 -4.22
C PRO A 120 -7.91 15.60 -3.16
N LYS A 121 -6.65 15.46 -3.66
CA LYS A 121 -5.43 15.54 -2.85
C LYS A 121 -4.50 16.60 -3.42
N ASP A 122 -3.85 17.35 -2.55
CA ASP A 122 -2.70 18.22 -2.86
C ASP A 122 -1.49 17.69 -2.08
N ILE A 123 -0.57 17.09 -2.82
CA ILE A 123 0.64 16.47 -2.25
C ILE A 123 1.83 17.34 -2.64
N ARG A 124 2.64 17.73 -1.65
CA ARG A 124 3.86 18.50 -1.85
C ARG A 124 5.04 17.80 -1.22
N GLN A 125 6.16 17.84 -1.93
CA GLN A 125 7.41 17.30 -1.45
C GLN A 125 8.53 18.31 -1.69
N TYR A 126 9.40 18.45 -0.71
CA TYR A 126 10.61 19.23 -0.77
C TYR A 126 11.78 18.34 -0.37
N HIS A 127 12.88 18.47 -1.09
CA HIS A 127 14.12 17.81 -0.74
C HIS A 127 15.27 18.75 -1.07
N LEU A 128 16.10 19.03 -0.09
CA LEU A 128 17.32 19.80 -0.22
C LEU A 128 18.45 19.00 0.40
N SER A 129 19.51 18.75 -0.38
CA SER A 129 20.73 18.10 0.09
C SER A 129 21.92 18.93 -0.31
N TYR A 130 22.82 19.14 0.63
CA TYR A 130 24.11 19.78 0.40
C TYR A 130 25.21 18.94 1.01
N SER A 131 26.22 18.58 0.20
CA SER A 131 27.40 17.85 0.62
C SER A 131 28.65 18.66 0.37
N TYR A 132 29.60 18.55 1.28
CA TYR A 132 30.92 19.15 1.20
C TYR A 132 32.01 18.10 1.36
N TYR A 133 32.87 18.00 0.35
CA TYR A 133 33.98 17.05 0.29
C TYR A 133 35.31 17.77 0.51
N PHE A 134 36.12 17.25 1.41
CA PHE A 134 37.45 17.79 1.67
C PHE A 134 38.40 16.71 2.19
N ALA A 135 39.70 16.93 2.04
CA ALA A 135 40.73 16.03 2.52
C ALA A 135 41.55 16.69 3.63
N ILE A 136 41.84 15.96 4.69
CA ILE A 136 42.80 16.34 5.73
C ILE A 136 43.76 15.18 5.93
N ASN A 137 45.04 15.40 5.68
CA ASN A 137 46.07 14.35 5.67
C ASN A 137 45.66 13.17 4.75
N ASN A 138 45.51 11.97 5.32
CA ASN A 138 45.14 10.74 4.61
C ASN A 138 43.64 10.42 4.70
N PHE A 139 42.84 11.37 5.17
CA PHE A 139 41.40 11.17 5.28
C PHE A 139 40.65 12.04 4.27
N ASP A 140 39.72 11.41 3.56
CA ASP A 140 38.70 12.07 2.78
C ASP A 140 37.42 12.18 3.59
N PHE A 141 36.92 13.40 3.73
CA PHE A 141 35.72 13.73 4.47
C PHE A 141 34.57 14.05 3.54
N ASP A 142 33.40 13.55 3.92
CA ASP A 142 32.12 13.87 3.31
C ASP A 142 31.17 14.32 4.44
N VAL A 143 30.73 15.56 4.39
CA VAL A 143 29.78 16.12 5.35
C VAL A 143 28.57 16.58 4.59
N SER A 144 27.40 16.03 4.90
CA SER A 144 26.16 16.37 4.22
C SER A 144 25.04 16.75 5.18
N LEU A 145 24.23 17.72 4.76
CA LEU A 145 22.99 18.11 5.39
C LEU A 145 21.86 17.91 4.39
N THR A 146 20.91 17.07 4.76
CA THR A 146 19.72 16.80 3.94
C THR A 146 18.47 17.11 4.74
N THR A 147 17.52 17.81 4.11
CA THR A 147 16.18 18.01 4.67
C THR A 147 15.13 17.63 3.64
N SER A 148 14.12 16.90 4.08
CA SER A 148 12.99 16.45 3.26
C SER A 148 11.69 16.68 4.01
N GLU A 149 10.69 17.14 3.29
CA GLU A 149 9.34 17.33 3.83
C GLU A 149 8.32 16.74 2.84
N HIS A 150 7.32 16.09 3.38
CA HIS A 150 6.17 15.57 2.64
C HIS A 150 4.90 16.07 3.30
N LYS A 151 4.05 16.74 2.52
CA LYS A 151 2.76 17.26 2.96
C LYS A 151 1.65 16.71 2.09
N ASN A 152 0.60 16.18 2.70
CA ASN A 152 -0.55 15.62 2.01
C ASN A 152 -1.84 16.19 2.59
N ASN A 153 -2.48 17.10 1.86
CA ASN A 153 -3.81 17.60 2.16
C ASN A 153 -4.83 16.77 1.38
N HIS A 154 -5.85 16.26 2.08
CA HIS A 154 -6.87 15.40 1.49
C HIS A 154 -8.26 15.87 1.90
N VAL A 155 -9.16 15.97 0.94
CA VAL A 155 -10.58 16.25 1.17
C VAL A 155 -11.37 15.01 0.75
N ARG A 156 -12.11 14.42 1.70
CA ARG A 156 -12.94 13.23 1.48
C ARG A 156 -14.41 13.58 1.77
N PRO A 157 -15.21 13.83 0.72
CA PRO A 157 -16.63 14.17 0.89
C PRO A 157 -17.41 13.05 1.58
N ASP A 158 -18.34 13.45 2.44
CA ASP A 158 -19.24 12.56 3.15
C ASP A 158 -20.52 13.31 3.55
N ILE A 159 -21.38 12.66 4.30
CA ILE A 159 -22.59 13.21 4.91
C ILE A 159 -22.34 13.48 6.39
N ILE A 160 -22.74 14.64 6.89
CA ILE A 160 -22.71 14.96 8.32
C ILE A 160 -23.80 14.14 9.02
N ASP A 161 -23.40 13.20 9.85
CA ASP A 161 -24.31 12.19 10.44
C ASP A 161 -25.36 12.84 11.35
N SER A 162 -24.98 13.79 12.20
CA SER A 162 -25.89 14.50 13.08
C SER A 162 -26.96 15.29 12.31
N ARG A 163 -26.59 15.97 11.21
CA ARG A 163 -27.51 16.69 10.34
C ARG A 163 -28.44 15.75 9.57
N PHE A 164 -27.90 14.64 9.11
CA PHE A 164 -28.69 13.60 8.45
C PHE A 164 -29.75 13.03 9.38
N GLN A 165 -29.38 12.76 10.63
CA GLN A 165 -30.33 12.32 11.66
C GLN A 165 -31.42 13.37 11.94
N GLN A 166 -31.03 14.67 12.04
CA GLN A 166 -32.01 15.76 12.20
C GLN A 166 -32.98 15.80 11.02
N ALA A 167 -32.49 15.66 9.81
CA ALA A 167 -33.30 15.68 8.60
C ALA A 167 -34.27 14.48 8.53
N LEU A 168 -33.85 13.29 8.94
CA LEU A 168 -34.74 12.12 9.05
C LEU A 168 -35.90 12.35 10.01
N LEU A 169 -35.69 13.12 11.08
CA LEU A 169 -36.68 13.48 12.09
C LEU A 169 -37.55 14.69 11.70
N GLY A 170 -37.37 15.26 10.50
CA GLY A 170 -38.14 16.40 10.03
C GLY A 170 -37.62 17.75 10.49
N ASN A 171 -36.39 17.85 10.98
CA ASN A 171 -35.74 19.06 11.47
C ASN A 171 -34.54 19.47 10.56
N GLY A 172 -34.59 19.10 9.28
CA GLY A 172 -33.54 19.41 8.31
C GLY A 172 -33.69 20.75 7.63
N GLY A 173 -32.65 21.15 6.87
CA GLY A 173 -32.57 22.41 6.17
C GLY A 173 -32.22 23.57 7.11
N GLU A 174 -31.97 24.76 6.55
CA GLU A 174 -31.68 25.97 7.35
C GLU A 174 -32.88 26.42 8.18
N SER A 175 -34.10 26.23 7.69
CA SER A 175 -35.34 26.53 8.39
C SER A 175 -35.67 25.51 9.52
N GLY A 176 -35.07 24.34 9.50
CA GLY A 176 -35.29 23.29 10.50
C GLY A 176 -36.64 22.61 10.40
N ASP A 177 -37.29 22.59 9.25
CA ASP A 177 -38.63 22.01 9.02
C ASP A 177 -38.69 21.03 7.83
N LEU A 178 -37.55 20.70 7.21
CA LEU A 178 -37.49 19.79 6.09
C LEU A 178 -37.24 18.36 6.55
N THR A 179 -37.99 17.42 5.95
CA THR A 179 -37.84 15.99 6.19
C THR A 179 -37.08 15.33 5.06
N TRP A 180 -36.02 14.58 5.36
CA TRP A 180 -35.32 13.76 4.41
C TRP A 180 -36.15 12.51 4.10
N ASN A 181 -36.49 12.31 2.82
CA ASN A 181 -37.14 11.07 2.38
C ASN A 181 -36.03 10.06 1.97
N ILE A 182 -35.83 9.04 2.82
CA ILE A 182 -34.81 8.01 2.60
C ILE A 182 -35.31 6.89 1.68
N PHE A 183 -36.63 6.78 1.46
CA PHE A 183 -37.26 5.77 0.60
C PHE A 183 -37.49 6.26 -0.83
N ASP A 184 -37.46 7.58 -1.04
CA ASP A 184 -37.54 8.20 -2.36
C ASP A 184 -36.66 9.46 -2.38
N HIS A 185 -35.39 9.27 -2.74
CA HIS A 185 -34.41 10.37 -2.77
C HIS A 185 -34.74 11.48 -3.74
N THR A 186 -35.62 11.23 -4.75
CA THR A 186 -36.02 12.25 -5.72
C THR A 186 -36.88 13.35 -5.11
N GLN A 187 -37.42 13.13 -3.93
CA GLN A 187 -38.20 14.11 -3.17
C GLN A 187 -37.37 15.06 -2.32
N ASN A 188 -36.06 14.82 -2.19
CA ASN A 188 -35.19 15.66 -1.38
C ASN A 188 -34.74 16.89 -2.16
N PRO A 189 -35.09 18.11 -1.72
CA PRO A 189 -34.64 19.34 -2.39
C PRO A 189 -33.14 19.56 -2.22
N ILE A 190 -32.54 20.33 -3.12
CA ILE A 190 -31.10 20.62 -3.10
C ILE A 190 -30.64 21.25 -1.79
N GLU A 191 -31.46 22.10 -1.18
CA GLU A 191 -31.20 22.72 0.13
C GLU A 191 -30.97 21.66 1.21
N LEU A 192 -31.76 20.60 1.21
CA LEU A 192 -31.64 19.51 2.16
C LEU A 192 -30.38 18.66 1.90
N ILE A 193 -30.05 18.45 0.62
CA ILE A 193 -28.80 17.78 0.22
C ILE A 193 -27.60 18.59 0.69
N ASP A 194 -27.60 19.92 0.47
CA ASP A 194 -26.51 20.81 0.88
C ASP A 194 -26.40 20.89 2.42
N PHE A 195 -27.52 20.82 3.14
CA PHE A 195 -27.54 20.81 4.60
C PHE A 195 -26.80 19.60 5.19
N VAL A 196 -26.93 18.40 4.60
CA VAL A 196 -26.30 17.18 5.11
C VAL A 196 -24.89 16.95 4.58
N ARG A 197 -24.45 17.66 3.54
CA ARG A 197 -23.12 17.46 2.95
C ARG A 197 -22.01 17.95 3.89
N GLY A 198 -20.96 17.15 3.97
CA GLY A 198 -19.75 17.45 4.72
C GLY A 198 -18.52 16.81 4.09
N ALA A 199 -17.43 16.92 4.80
CA ALA A 199 -16.17 16.25 4.37
C ALA A 199 -15.23 16.01 5.57
N GLU A 200 -14.48 14.93 5.51
CA GLU A 200 -13.22 14.82 6.21
C GLU A 200 -12.19 15.68 5.47
N ILE A 201 -11.55 16.60 6.19
CA ILE A 201 -10.41 17.35 5.71
C ILE A 201 -9.24 17.04 6.62
N SER A 202 -8.18 16.50 6.03
CA SER A 202 -6.98 16.12 6.78
C SER A 202 -5.70 16.68 6.13
N SER A 203 -4.72 17.04 6.99
CA SER A 203 -3.33 17.31 6.61
C SER A 203 -2.45 16.28 7.30
N LYS A 204 -1.56 15.63 6.54
CA LYS A 204 -0.58 14.67 7.07
C LYS A 204 0.80 15.08 6.59
N ASP A 205 1.61 15.60 7.50
CA ASP A 205 2.90 16.19 7.21
C ASP A 205 3.99 15.37 7.89
N GLY A 206 5.04 15.00 7.14
CA GLY A 206 6.20 14.29 7.64
C GLY A 206 7.49 15.00 7.24
N GLY A 207 8.41 15.13 8.17
CA GLY A 207 9.71 15.76 7.96
C GLY A 207 10.88 14.86 8.36
N LEU A 208 12.00 14.98 7.64
CA LEU A 208 13.25 14.32 7.98
C LEU A 208 14.42 15.29 7.70
N THR A 209 15.20 15.58 8.73
CA THR A 209 16.46 16.31 8.59
C THR A 209 17.59 15.43 9.04
N THR A 210 18.62 15.25 8.21
CA THR A 210 19.78 14.39 8.46
C THR A 210 21.07 15.18 8.32
N LEU A 211 21.94 15.07 9.30
CA LEU A 211 23.35 15.48 9.23
C LEU A 211 24.21 14.22 9.24
N ASP A 212 24.99 14.03 8.19
CA ASP A 212 25.97 12.96 8.05
C ASP A 212 27.37 13.53 8.02
N ALA A 213 28.32 12.84 8.66
CA ALA A 213 29.73 13.11 8.52
C ALA A 213 30.49 11.78 8.41
N ILE A 214 31.20 11.58 7.32
CA ILE A 214 31.90 10.34 6.99
C ILE A 214 33.36 10.66 6.73
N ALA A 215 34.27 9.90 7.34
CA ALA A 215 35.70 9.96 7.07
C ALA A 215 36.16 8.62 6.49
N ARG A 216 36.86 8.66 5.35
CA ARG A 216 37.42 7.49 4.66
C ARG A 216 38.93 7.59 4.58
N SER A 217 39.59 6.46 4.73
CA SER A 217 41.05 6.39 4.57
C SER A 217 41.45 4.97 4.18
N SER A 218 42.72 4.82 3.81
CA SER A 218 43.34 3.52 3.56
C SER A 218 44.67 3.39 4.27
N LEU A 219 44.97 2.20 4.78
CA LEU A 219 46.25 1.85 5.36
C LEU A 219 46.75 0.56 4.71
N ASN A 220 47.76 0.66 3.86
CA ASN A 220 48.15 -0.42 2.93
C ASN A 220 46.94 -0.85 2.09
N ASP A 221 46.55 -2.13 2.14
CA ASP A 221 45.42 -2.70 1.40
C ASP A 221 44.12 -2.71 2.21
N PHE A 222 44.10 -2.10 3.42
CA PHE A 222 42.93 -2.00 4.26
C PHE A 222 42.23 -0.65 4.06
N ASN A 223 41.07 -0.68 3.40
CA ASN A 223 40.20 0.50 3.24
C ASN A 223 39.21 0.54 4.39
N TYR A 224 39.02 1.72 4.99
CA TYR A 224 38.06 1.86 6.09
C TYR A 224 37.36 3.21 6.08
N ALA A 225 36.17 3.20 6.69
CA ALA A 225 35.34 4.38 6.88
C ALA A 225 34.75 4.41 8.29
N PHE A 226 34.62 5.62 8.82
CA PHE A 226 33.84 5.93 10.01
C PHE A 226 32.78 6.95 9.66
N GLY A 227 31.60 6.86 10.26
CA GLY A 227 30.59 7.87 10.08
C GLY A 227 29.76 8.09 11.32
N ILE A 228 29.25 9.31 11.43
CA ILE A 228 28.24 9.70 12.40
C ILE A 228 27.04 10.26 11.66
N GLN A 229 25.85 10.02 12.20
CA GLN A 229 24.60 10.48 11.64
C GLN A 229 23.69 11.01 12.74
N ILE A 230 23.08 12.16 12.51
CA ILE A 230 22.07 12.74 13.39
C ILE A 230 20.83 12.98 12.53
N ASN A 231 19.70 12.40 12.94
CA ASN A 231 18.41 12.57 12.26
C ASN A 231 17.41 13.21 13.22
N ASN A 232 16.58 14.11 12.68
CA ASN A 232 15.36 14.58 13.30
C ASN A 232 14.18 14.21 12.40
N GLU A 233 13.22 13.47 12.95
CA GLU A 233 11.97 13.11 12.29
C GLU A 233 10.81 13.86 12.93
N THR A 234 9.85 14.31 12.11
CA THR A 234 8.61 14.96 12.56
C THR A 234 7.39 14.30 11.92
N LEU A 235 6.30 14.26 12.65
CA LEU A 235 4.98 13.83 12.18
C LEU A 235 3.92 14.78 12.73
N ASP A 236 3.17 15.40 11.82
CA ASP A 236 2.03 16.24 12.15
C ASP A 236 0.79 15.74 11.39
N ILE A 237 -0.30 15.45 12.10
CA ILE A 237 -1.56 15.00 11.52
C ILE A 237 -2.67 15.86 12.11
N GLU A 238 -3.43 16.52 11.24
CA GLU A 238 -4.56 17.33 11.63
C GLU A 238 -5.83 16.90 10.89
N TYR A 239 -6.92 16.82 11.62
CA TYR A 239 -8.27 16.60 11.11
C TYR A 239 -9.16 17.81 11.43
N ASN A 240 -10.10 18.13 10.52
CA ASN A 240 -11.14 19.11 10.83
C ASN A 240 -12.10 18.60 11.94
N ASP A 241 -12.91 19.49 12.51
CA ASP A 241 -13.76 19.15 13.66
C ASP A 241 -14.78 18.05 13.38
N LEU A 242 -15.25 17.92 12.14
CA LEU A 242 -16.16 16.85 11.71
C LEU A 242 -15.51 15.47 11.73
N ALA A 243 -14.22 15.41 11.44
CA ALA A 243 -13.47 14.16 11.30
C ALA A 243 -12.58 13.85 12.50
N ARG A 244 -12.54 14.72 13.52
CA ARG A 244 -11.73 14.48 14.71
C ARG A 244 -12.36 13.41 15.60
N ALA A 245 -11.68 12.27 15.71
CA ALA A 245 -11.98 11.22 16.66
C ALA A 245 -11.17 11.40 17.96
N GLU A 246 -11.71 10.94 19.09
CA GLU A 246 -11.05 10.97 20.39
C GLU A 246 -11.08 9.57 21.02
N PHE A 247 -9.99 9.22 21.71
CA PHE A 247 -9.80 7.94 22.37
C PHE A 247 -9.42 8.18 23.82
N ASP A 248 -9.81 7.27 24.71
CA ASP A 248 -9.35 7.28 26.10
C ASP A 248 -7.95 6.64 26.24
N SER A 249 -7.45 6.58 27.48
CA SER A 249 -6.14 5.98 27.79
C SER A 249 -6.04 4.49 27.46
N ASP A 250 -7.17 3.81 27.41
CA ASP A 250 -7.26 2.37 27.12
C ASP A 250 -7.48 2.12 25.61
N GLY A 251 -7.49 3.21 24.82
CA GLY A 251 -7.68 3.16 23.38
C GLY A 251 -9.12 2.97 22.93
N LYS A 252 -10.09 3.13 23.82
CA LYS A 252 -11.50 3.05 23.46
C LYS A 252 -11.94 4.37 22.83
N ILE A 253 -12.74 4.28 21.78
CA ILE A 253 -13.33 5.44 21.11
C ILE A 253 -14.28 6.15 22.08
N THR A 254 -13.98 7.40 22.43
CA THR A 254 -14.85 8.27 23.25
C THR A 254 -15.67 9.23 22.41
N LYS A 255 -15.15 9.59 21.22
CA LYS A 255 -15.84 10.41 20.22
C LYS A 255 -15.49 9.91 18.82
N THR A 256 -16.50 9.65 18.02
CA THR A 256 -16.35 9.34 16.59
C THR A 256 -16.45 10.61 15.75
N ALA A 257 -15.95 10.57 14.52
CA ALA A 257 -16.25 11.61 13.53
C ALA A 257 -17.76 11.77 13.35
N ASP A 258 -18.22 13.01 13.16
CA ASP A 258 -19.62 13.33 12.83
C ASP A 258 -19.83 13.18 11.31
N LEU A 259 -19.48 12.00 10.79
CA LEU A 259 -19.57 11.63 9.39
C LEU A 259 -20.29 10.29 9.26
N PHE A 260 -21.10 10.17 8.22
CA PHE A 260 -21.92 8.98 8.01
C PHE A 260 -21.08 7.72 7.72
N PHE A 261 -20.08 7.87 6.86
CA PHE A 261 -19.25 6.76 6.40
C PHE A 261 -17.83 6.82 6.98
N LEU A 262 -17.16 7.96 6.88
CA LEU A 262 -15.77 8.12 7.31
C LEU A 262 -15.66 8.15 8.84
N GLY A 263 -14.61 7.53 9.37
CA GLY A 263 -14.41 7.45 10.81
C GLY A 263 -13.48 8.51 11.37
N GLY A 264 -12.72 9.18 10.50
CA GLY A 264 -11.74 10.18 10.90
C GLY A 264 -10.55 9.63 11.68
N GLY A 265 -9.92 10.50 12.48
CA GLY A 265 -8.76 10.11 13.28
C GLY A 265 -8.39 11.15 14.32
N GLN A 266 -7.31 10.86 15.04
CA GLN A 266 -6.78 11.72 16.10
C GLN A 266 -5.70 12.66 15.54
N ASN A 267 -5.66 13.91 16.03
CA ASN A 267 -4.56 14.81 15.75
C ASN A 267 -3.27 14.31 16.42
N VAL A 268 -2.14 14.45 15.72
CA VAL A 268 -0.81 14.00 16.17
C VAL A 268 0.18 15.12 15.90
N ASN A 269 1.03 15.43 16.88
CA ASN A 269 2.20 16.29 16.69
C ASN A 269 3.36 15.70 17.47
N GLN A 270 4.30 15.09 16.75
CA GLN A 270 5.42 14.34 17.33
C GLN A 270 6.73 14.61 16.60
N SER A 271 7.82 14.54 17.36
CA SER A 271 9.17 14.57 16.80
C SER A 271 10.10 13.66 17.60
N ARG A 272 11.12 13.11 16.92
CA ARG A 272 12.16 12.32 17.58
C ARG A 272 13.53 12.52 16.95
N ASN A 273 14.57 12.35 17.76
CA ASN A 273 15.94 12.39 17.31
C ASN A 273 16.55 10.98 17.29
N LYS A 274 17.37 10.73 16.26
CA LYS A 274 18.14 9.49 16.12
C LYS A 274 19.62 9.84 15.98
N TYR A 275 20.47 9.06 16.60
CA TYR A 275 21.92 9.22 16.59
C TYR A 275 22.53 7.90 16.14
N GLY A 276 23.36 7.94 15.10
CA GLY A 276 24.06 6.80 14.56
C GLY A 276 25.57 7.01 14.51
N ALA A 277 26.33 5.94 14.70
CA ALA A 277 27.75 5.88 14.42
C ALA A 277 28.05 4.55 13.73
N PHE A 278 28.92 4.55 12.73
CA PHE A 278 29.28 3.32 12.05
C PHE A 278 30.77 3.24 11.73
N PHE A 279 31.22 2.01 11.57
CA PHE A 279 32.52 1.64 11.04
C PHE A 279 32.33 0.62 9.94
N GLU A 280 33.11 0.74 8.87
CA GLU A 280 33.23 -0.24 7.80
C GLU A 280 34.70 -0.40 7.44
N GLY A 281 35.15 -1.64 7.22
CA GLY A 281 36.49 -1.96 6.80
C GLY A 281 36.48 -3.08 5.77
N GLU A 282 37.33 -2.95 4.74
CA GLU A 282 37.48 -3.92 3.65
C GLU A 282 38.94 -4.19 3.40
N GLN A 283 39.28 -5.46 3.24
CA GLN A 283 40.64 -5.90 2.96
C GLN A 283 40.66 -7.12 2.05
N GLU A 284 41.53 -7.11 1.07
CA GLU A 284 41.97 -8.30 0.36
C GLU A 284 42.95 -9.08 1.24
N LEU A 285 42.53 -10.28 1.71
CA LEU A 285 43.37 -11.14 2.54
C LEU A 285 44.39 -11.92 1.71
N PHE A 286 43.97 -12.31 0.51
CA PHE A 286 44.78 -12.96 -0.54
C PHE A 286 44.23 -12.47 -1.89
N ASP A 287 44.96 -12.68 -2.96
CA ASP A 287 44.56 -12.26 -4.33
C ASP A 287 43.13 -12.70 -4.74
N SER A 288 42.61 -13.70 -4.04
CA SER A 288 41.29 -14.30 -4.33
C SER A 288 40.28 -14.20 -3.20
N LEU A 289 40.64 -13.62 -2.03
CA LEU A 289 39.76 -13.60 -0.84
C LEU A 289 39.64 -12.20 -0.27
N GLY A 290 38.47 -11.60 -0.43
CA GLY A 290 38.11 -10.31 0.17
C GLY A 290 37.31 -10.50 1.47
N LEU A 291 37.61 -9.69 2.48
CA LEU A 291 36.89 -9.60 3.75
C LEU A 291 36.33 -8.19 3.91
N ARG A 292 35.03 -8.07 4.23
CA ARG A 292 34.41 -6.82 4.65
C ARG A 292 33.78 -6.98 6.02
N LEU A 293 34.08 -6.05 6.93
CA LEU A 293 33.51 -5.94 8.27
C LEU A 293 32.78 -4.62 8.40
N ALA A 294 31.59 -4.63 8.97
CA ALA A 294 30.84 -3.42 9.26
C ALA A 294 30.18 -3.54 10.63
N ALA A 295 30.02 -2.42 11.31
CA ALA A 295 29.22 -2.32 12.52
C ALA A 295 28.56 -0.93 12.59
N ARG A 296 27.28 -0.90 12.94
CA ARG A 296 26.52 0.33 13.15
C ARG A 296 25.93 0.33 14.56
N TYR A 297 26.20 1.37 15.30
CA TYR A 297 25.51 1.67 16.56
C TYR A 297 24.47 2.75 16.27
N GLU A 298 23.26 2.55 16.76
CA GLU A 298 22.17 3.53 16.64
C GLU A 298 21.46 3.68 17.98
N LYS A 299 21.08 4.93 18.31
CA LYS A 299 20.30 5.27 19.49
C LYS A 299 19.12 6.13 19.09
N VAL A 300 17.92 5.72 19.51
CA VAL A 300 16.64 6.43 19.28
C VAL A 300 15.87 6.38 20.58
N ASP A 301 15.63 7.54 21.19
CA ASP A 301 14.98 7.66 22.51
C ASP A 301 15.65 6.77 23.57
N ASN A 302 14.93 5.78 24.13
CA ASN A 302 15.43 4.84 25.12
C ASN A 302 16.02 3.55 24.52
N PHE A 303 15.94 3.37 23.18
CA PHE A 303 16.44 2.18 22.50
C PHE A 303 17.81 2.41 21.90
N SER A 304 18.62 1.36 21.89
CA SER A 304 19.89 1.35 21.16
C SER A 304 20.15 -0.04 20.59
N SER A 305 20.81 -0.08 19.44
CA SER A 305 21.25 -1.32 18.80
C SER A 305 22.69 -1.21 18.35
N LEU A 306 23.38 -2.35 18.32
CA LEU A 306 24.66 -2.53 17.66
C LEU A 306 24.52 -3.66 16.64
N ASP A 307 24.66 -3.32 15.36
CA ASP A 307 24.41 -4.20 14.24
C ASP A 307 25.70 -4.50 13.47
N PRO A 308 26.40 -5.61 13.79
CA PRO A 308 27.57 -6.06 13.05
C PRO A 308 27.18 -6.80 11.78
N LYS A 309 28.08 -6.73 10.77
CA LYS A 309 28.02 -7.52 9.55
C LYS A 309 29.41 -7.98 9.13
N ILE A 310 29.50 -9.24 8.73
CA ILE A 310 30.68 -9.82 8.11
C ILE A 310 30.31 -10.33 6.72
N SER A 311 31.18 -10.09 5.74
CA SER A 311 31.04 -10.59 4.38
C SER A 311 32.39 -11.09 3.89
N LEU A 312 32.36 -12.22 3.18
CA LEU A 312 33.50 -12.82 2.50
C LEU A 312 33.16 -12.99 1.03
N SER A 313 34.09 -12.64 0.17
CA SER A 313 34.05 -12.93 -1.27
C SER A 313 35.28 -13.74 -1.67
N TYR A 314 35.08 -14.85 -2.35
CA TYR A 314 36.15 -15.72 -2.81
C TYR A 314 36.07 -15.92 -4.31
N ASN A 315 37.15 -15.57 -5.01
CA ASN A 315 37.29 -15.66 -6.45
C ASN A 315 38.30 -16.79 -6.80
N PRO A 316 37.85 -18.07 -6.87
CA PRO A 316 38.74 -19.18 -7.20
C PRO A 316 39.33 -19.10 -8.61
N MET A 317 38.68 -18.36 -9.50
CA MET A 317 39.11 -17.98 -10.85
C MET A 317 38.42 -16.71 -11.28
N ASP A 318 38.92 -16.04 -12.30
CA ASP A 318 38.44 -14.70 -12.73
C ASP A 318 36.95 -14.64 -13.02
N GLN A 319 36.37 -15.74 -13.47
CA GLN A 319 34.96 -15.81 -13.85
C GLN A 319 34.03 -16.22 -12.69
N ILE A 320 34.55 -16.70 -11.56
CA ILE A 320 33.73 -17.23 -10.48
C ILE A 320 33.92 -16.43 -9.20
N THR A 321 32.79 -15.97 -8.63
CA THR A 321 32.75 -15.37 -7.30
C THR A 321 31.80 -16.16 -6.40
N LEU A 322 32.31 -16.62 -5.28
CA LEU A 322 31.51 -17.13 -4.16
C LEU A 322 31.43 -16.07 -3.09
N ARG A 323 30.24 -15.80 -2.59
CA ARG A 323 30.03 -14.81 -1.53
C ARG A 323 29.18 -15.35 -0.39
N ILE A 324 29.56 -15.01 0.82
CA ILE A 324 28.77 -15.30 2.03
C ILE A 324 28.74 -14.06 2.89
N SER A 325 27.58 -13.76 3.46
CA SER A 325 27.46 -12.69 4.42
C SER A 325 26.49 -13.04 5.55
N ARG A 326 26.77 -12.51 6.75
CA ARG A 326 25.86 -12.56 7.88
C ARG A 326 25.95 -11.24 8.63
N GLY A 327 24.78 -10.72 9.01
CA GLY A 327 24.70 -9.49 9.80
C GLY A 327 23.37 -9.38 10.50
N THR A 328 23.31 -8.46 11.46
CA THR A 328 22.07 -8.06 12.12
C THR A 328 21.60 -6.70 11.59
N SER A 329 20.34 -6.40 11.80
CA SER A 329 19.76 -5.07 11.59
C SER A 329 18.57 -4.87 12.50
N PHE A 330 18.22 -3.62 12.76
CA PHE A 330 17.02 -3.29 13.50
C PHE A 330 16.22 -2.19 12.79
N THR A 331 14.95 -2.11 13.14
CA THR A 331 14.05 -1.07 12.61
C THR A 331 13.18 -0.54 13.74
N MET A 332 13.24 0.77 13.95
CA MET A 332 12.34 1.44 14.91
C MET A 332 10.89 1.42 14.37
N PRO A 333 9.90 1.35 15.28
CA PRO A 333 8.53 1.65 14.92
C PRO A 333 8.46 3.03 14.26
N SER A 334 7.64 3.17 13.22
CA SER A 334 7.36 4.51 12.68
C SER A 334 6.56 5.34 13.70
N MET A 335 6.69 6.66 13.64
CA MET A 335 5.89 7.54 14.51
C MET A 335 4.39 7.35 14.28
N ALA A 336 3.97 7.02 13.05
CA ALA A 336 2.58 6.71 12.76
C ALA A 336 2.13 5.42 13.47
N GLN A 337 2.95 4.36 13.51
CA GLN A 337 2.63 3.14 14.25
C GLN A 337 2.56 3.35 15.76
N MET A 338 3.31 4.31 16.28
CA MET A 338 3.32 4.62 17.71
C MET A 338 2.19 5.58 18.13
N TYR A 339 1.87 6.57 17.32
CA TYR A 339 1.08 7.73 17.79
C TYR A 339 -0.16 8.03 16.96
N SER A 340 -0.29 7.53 15.71
CA SER A 340 -1.46 7.83 14.92
C SER A 340 -2.59 6.86 15.25
N SER A 341 -3.82 7.40 15.32
CA SER A 341 -5.03 6.61 15.49
C SER A 341 -6.04 7.04 14.44
N ASP A 342 -6.56 6.07 13.71
CA ASP A 342 -7.51 6.29 12.63
C ASP A 342 -8.64 5.24 12.66
N ILE A 343 -9.79 5.63 12.12
CA ILE A 343 -10.96 4.76 12.02
C ILE A 343 -11.28 4.58 10.55
N ASN A 344 -11.08 3.37 10.05
CA ASN A 344 -11.43 2.99 8.70
C ASN A 344 -12.63 2.05 8.68
N LEU A 345 -13.24 1.87 7.52
CA LEU A 345 -14.23 0.84 7.30
C LEU A 345 -13.57 -0.41 6.74
N GLY A 346 -13.97 -1.55 7.25
CA GLY A 346 -13.49 -2.84 6.77
C GLY A 346 -14.54 -3.94 6.92
N SER A 347 -14.41 -4.97 6.09
CA SER A 347 -15.27 -6.14 6.15
C SER A 347 -14.76 -7.11 7.20
N VAL A 348 -15.65 -7.59 8.04
CA VAL A 348 -15.42 -8.73 8.94
C VAL A 348 -16.59 -9.69 8.81
N ARG A 349 -16.40 -10.91 9.28
CA ARG A 349 -17.46 -11.93 9.37
C ARG A 349 -17.84 -12.14 10.83
N ASP A 350 -19.10 -11.89 11.16
CA ASP A 350 -19.73 -12.21 12.43
C ASP A 350 -20.77 -13.32 12.24
N LEU A 351 -21.46 -13.72 13.30
CA LEU A 351 -22.44 -14.82 13.33
C LEU A 351 -23.50 -14.75 12.22
N GLU A 352 -23.87 -13.56 11.79
CA GLU A 352 -24.89 -13.32 10.75
C GLU A 352 -24.36 -13.16 9.34
N GLY A 353 -23.03 -13.34 9.13
CA GLY A 353 -22.37 -13.20 7.84
C GLY A 353 -21.37 -12.05 7.76
N SER A 354 -21.02 -11.64 6.53
CA SER A 354 -20.08 -10.54 6.33
C SER A 354 -20.71 -9.19 6.62
N LEU A 355 -20.06 -8.41 7.47
CA LEU A 355 -20.43 -7.06 7.88
C LEU A 355 -19.31 -6.09 7.56
N PHE A 356 -19.67 -4.87 7.16
CA PHE A 356 -18.74 -3.75 7.19
C PHE A 356 -18.88 -3.01 8.51
N ILE A 357 -17.77 -2.85 9.20
CA ILE A 357 -17.72 -2.22 10.52
C ILE A 357 -16.64 -1.13 10.55
N ARG A 358 -16.69 -0.28 11.57
CA ARG A 358 -15.60 0.62 11.90
C ARG A 358 -14.45 -0.19 12.51
N GLN A 359 -13.30 -0.13 11.86
CA GLN A 359 -12.06 -0.69 12.37
C GLN A 359 -11.21 0.46 12.89
N ALA A 360 -11.20 0.66 14.20
CA ALA A 360 -10.34 1.64 14.84
C ALA A 360 -8.94 1.04 15.01
N ARG A 361 -7.94 1.65 14.40
CA ARG A 361 -6.54 1.28 14.62
C ARG A 361 -5.86 2.33 15.47
N ILE A 362 -5.30 1.91 16.60
CA ILE A 362 -4.68 2.79 17.58
C ILE A 362 -3.17 2.58 17.51
N GLY A 363 -2.43 3.70 17.51
CA GLY A 363 -0.99 3.66 17.64
C GLY A 363 -0.58 3.10 19.01
N ASN A 364 0.54 2.39 19.05
CA ASN A 364 1.06 1.76 20.27
C ASN A 364 2.42 2.36 20.65
N PRO A 365 2.49 3.23 21.65
CA PRO A 365 3.76 3.83 22.10
C PRO A 365 4.74 2.82 22.71
N ASP A 366 4.27 1.66 23.16
CA ASP A 366 5.07 0.63 23.82
C ASP A 366 5.75 -0.34 22.84
N LEU A 367 5.63 -0.10 21.54
CA LEU A 367 6.28 -0.90 20.51
C LEU A 367 7.81 -0.89 20.69
N LYS A 368 8.39 -2.08 20.57
CA LYS A 368 9.84 -2.29 20.57
C LYS A 368 10.37 -2.25 19.13
N PRO A 369 11.67 -1.96 18.93
CA PRO A 369 12.29 -2.13 17.64
C PRO A 369 12.23 -3.57 17.17
N ALA A 370 11.89 -3.78 15.89
CA ALA A 370 12.06 -5.05 15.23
C ALA A 370 13.55 -5.30 14.95
N THR A 371 14.01 -6.51 15.16
CA THR A 371 15.38 -6.92 14.87
C THR A 371 15.42 -8.05 13.85
N SER A 372 16.51 -8.16 13.09
CA SER A 372 16.68 -9.29 12.20
C SER A 372 18.12 -9.79 12.13
N THR A 373 18.26 -11.09 11.84
CA THR A 373 19.51 -11.70 11.41
C THR A 373 19.39 -12.10 9.94
N ASN A 374 20.24 -11.53 9.11
CA ASN A 374 20.27 -11.76 7.68
C ASN A 374 21.47 -12.64 7.33
N SER A 375 21.25 -13.67 6.52
CA SER A 375 22.30 -14.56 6.00
C SER A 375 22.12 -14.71 4.49
N ASN A 376 23.21 -14.58 3.75
CA ASN A 376 23.22 -14.74 2.30
C ASN A 376 24.38 -15.63 1.87
N PHE A 377 24.13 -16.47 0.87
CA PHE A 377 25.15 -17.22 0.15
C PHE A 377 24.92 -17.05 -1.35
N GLY A 378 25.92 -16.54 -2.06
CA GLY A 378 25.83 -16.23 -3.49
C GLY A 378 26.90 -16.93 -4.31
N PHE A 379 26.53 -17.33 -5.51
CA PHE A 379 27.40 -17.81 -6.58
C PHE A 379 27.23 -16.89 -7.79
N ILE A 380 28.32 -16.40 -8.34
CA ILE A 380 28.34 -15.59 -9.57
C ILE A 380 29.31 -16.28 -10.53
N TYR A 381 28.88 -16.46 -11.77
CA TYR A 381 29.71 -16.75 -12.92
C TYR A 381 29.61 -15.58 -13.91
N ASP A 382 30.71 -15.01 -14.27
CA ASP A 382 30.79 -13.84 -15.17
C ASP A 382 31.86 -14.07 -16.24
N SER A 383 31.46 -13.98 -17.50
CA SER A 383 32.32 -14.08 -18.67
C SER A 383 31.89 -13.04 -19.71
N ASP A 384 32.65 -12.86 -20.77
CA ASP A 384 32.38 -11.87 -21.82
C ASP A 384 30.97 -11.94 -22.39
N VAL A 385 30.34 -13.11 -22.41
CA VAL A 385 29.03 -13.35 -23.02
C VAL A 385 27.99 -13.91 -22.08
N ASN A 386 28.38 -14.42 -20.91
CA ASN A 386 27.47 -15.02 -19.94
C ASN A 386 27.66 -14.39 -18.57
N ARG A 387 26.55 -14.05 -17.95
CA ARG A 387 26.50 -13.71 -16.53
C ARG A 387 25.41 -14.53 -15.86
N PHE A 388 25.78 -15.27 -14.83
CA PHE A 388 24.86 -16.07 -14.01
C PHE A 388 25.06 -15.72 -12.55
N SER A 389 23.97 -15.49 -11.82
CA SER A 389 24.01 -15.37 -10.35
C SER A 389 22.90 -16.18 -9.71
N LEU A 390 23.22 -16.78 -8.58
CA LEU A 390 22.29 -17.50 -7.72
C LEU A 390 22.58 -17.11 -6.28
N ASP A 391 21.60 -16.52 -5.62
CA ASP A 391 21.70 -16.09 -4.23
C ASP A 391 20.65 -16.80 -3.38
N TYR A 392 21.09 -17.58 -2.40
CA TYR A 392 20.24 -18.04 -1.31
C TYR A 392 20.27 -17.03 -0.19
N TRP A 393 19.10 -16.64 0.30
CA TRP A 393 18.97 -15.70 1.41
C TRP A 393 18.00 -16.21 2.47
N LYS A 394 18.29 -15.85 3.73
CA LYS A 394 17.47 -16.15 4.90
C LYS A 394 17.45 -14.94 5.81
N ILE A 395 16.24 -14.56 6.26
CA ILE A 395 15.98 -13.49 7.20
C ILE A 395 15.20 -14.07 8.39
N ASP A 396 15.73 -13.90 9.58
CA ASP A 396 15.10 -14.30 10.85
C ASP A 396 14.75 -13.02 11.61
N TYR A 397 13.47 -12.66 11.62
CA TYR A 397 12.95 -11.49 12.32
C TYR A 397 12.53 -11.85 13.74
N ARG A 398 12.74 -10.89 14.65
CA ARG A 398 12.22 -10.86 15.99
C ARG A 398 11.53 -9.54 16.24
N ASP A 399 10.44 -9.57 17.00
CA ASP A 399 9.66 -8.38 17.34
C ASP A 399 9.21 -7.59 16.09
N ARG A 400 8.89 -8.28 14.99
CA ARG A 400 8.39 -7.64 13.76
C ARG A 400 7.11 -6.88 14.07
N ILE A 401 7.02 -5.63 13.65
CA ILE A 401 5.86 -4.79 13.94
C ILE A 401 4.75 -5.10 12.95
N GLU A 402 3.65 -5.59 13.47
CA GLU A 402 2.44 -5.93 12.71
C GLU A 402 1.22 -5.24 13.30
N ALA A 403 0.16 -5.15 12.50
CA ALA A 403 -1.14 -4.72 12.97
C ALA A 403 -2.01 -5.95 13.33
N GLU A 404 -2.78 -5.85 14.38
CA GLU A 404 -3.77 -6.86 14.72
C GLU A 404 -4.82 -6.99 13.62
N SER A 405 -5.29 -8.21 13.40
CA SER A 405 -6.41 -8.50 12.50
C SER A 405 -7.75 -8.35 13.24
N SER A 406 -8.61 -7.47 12.73
CA SER A 406 -9.97 -7.31 13.29
C SER A 406 -10.75 -8.61 13.26
N GLN A 407 -10.53 -9.44 12.22
CA GLN A 407 -11.19 -10.75 12.14
C GLN A 407 -10.66 -11.72 13.19
N ALA A 408 -9.32 -11.78 13.37
CA ALA A 408 -8.72 -12.67 14.37
C ALA A 408 -9.17 -12.31 15.80
N ILE A 409 -9.24 -11.01 16.14
CA ILE A 409 -9.76 -10.54 17.43
C ILE A 409 -11.22 -11.00 17.62
N LEU A 410 -12.05 -10.80 16.59
CA LEU A 410 -13.46 -11.18 16.65
C LEU A 410 -13.65 -12.68 16.78
N ASP A 411 -12.82 -13.48 16.11
CA ASP A 411 -12.90 -14.95 16.14
C ASP A 411 -12.43 -15.52 17.48
N LEU A 412 -11.41 -14.91 18.10
CA LEU A 412 -10.87 -15.34 19.39
C LEU A 412 -11.77 -14.96 20.56
N ASP A 413 -12.28 -13.72 20.61
CA ASP A 413 -13.15 -13.25 21.68
C ASP A 413 -14.25 -12.32 21.14
N PRO A 414 -15.37 -12.87 20.66
CA PRO A 414 -16.49 -12.09 20.07
C PRO A 414 -17.16 -11.09 21.02
N GLN A 415 -16.87 -11.15 22.32
CA GLN A 415 -17.41 -10.26 23.37
C GLN A 415 -16.30 -9.51 24.12
N GLY A 416 -15.06 -9.61 23.65
CA GLY A 416 -13.88 -9.01 24.28
C GLY A 416 -13.90 -7.48 24.32
N PRO A 417 -12.96 -6.88 25.06
CA PRO A 417 -12.90 -5.43 25.27
C PRO A 417 -12.67 -4.64 23.98
N SER A 418 -12.04 -5.27 22.98
CA SER A 418 -11.78 -4.66 21.66
C SER A 418 -13.02 -4.67 20.75
N ILE A 419 -14.10 -5.31 21.16
CA ILE A 419 -15.34 -5.44 20.40
C ILE A 419 -16.38 -4.46 20.92
N THR A 420 -16.94 -3.65 20.03
CA THR A 420 -18.04 -2.75 20.37
C THR A 420 -19.32 -3.22 19.70
N ARG A 421 -20.33 -3.51 20.53
CA ARG A 421 -21.69 -3.86 20.08
C ARG A 421 -22.69 -2.82 20.57
N ASN A 422 -23.77 -2.62 19.82
CA ASN A 422 -24.88 -1.75 20.26
C ASN A 422 -25.78 -2.47 21.28
N GLU A 423 -26.81 -1.77 21.75
CA GLU A 423 -27.81 -2.30 22.73
C GLU A 423 -28.55 -3.55 22.23
N ASN A 424 -28.60 -3.77 20.92
CA ASN A 424 -29.22 -4.93 20.30
C ASN A 424 -28.22 -6.11 20.10
N GLY A 425 -26.95 -5.95 20.52
CA GLY A 425 -25.91 -6.96 20.36
C GLY A 425 -25.23 -6.95 18.97
N GLU A 426 -25.58 -6.01 18.11
CA GLU A 426 -24.99 -5.92 16.77
C GLU A 426 -23.56 -5.35 16.82
N LEU A 427 -22.64 -5.95 16.06
CA LEU A 427 -21.27 -5.51 15.95
C LEU A 427 -21.18 -4.15 15.24
N ILE A 428 -20.59 -3.14 15.88
CA ILE A 428 -20.43 -1.79 15.35
C ILE A 428 -18.97 -1.45 15.05
N ALA A 429 -18.06 -1.86 15.92
CA ALA A 429 -16.65 -1.56 15.74
C ALA A 429 -15.76 -2.67 16.34
N VAL A 430 -14.54 -2.76 15.78
CA VAL A 430 -13.43 -3.53 16.35
C VAL A 430 -12.25 -2.60 16.49
N THR A 431 -11.67 -2.55 17.68
CA THR A 431 -10.44 -1.82 17.97
C THR A 431 -9.23 -2.73 17.81
N THR A 432 -8.25 -2.30 17.04
CA THR A 432 -6.98 -2.99 16.79
C THR A 432 -5.81 -2.08 17.15
N THR A 433 -4.67 -2.67 17.44
CA THR A 433 -3.42 -1.93 17.65
C THR A 433 -2.27 -2.54 16.85
N TYR A 434 -1.11 -1.91 16.92
CA TYR A 434 0.14 -2.52 16.46
C TYR A 434 0.78 -3.30 17.60
N PHE A 435 1.43 -4.40 17.26
CA PHE A 435 2.15 -5.24 18.22
C PHE A 435 3.47 -5.76 17.64
N ASN A 436 4.34 -6.25 18.53
CA ASN A 436 5.58 -6.91 18.12
C ASN A 436 5.31 -8.41 17.96
N GLU A 437 5.35 -8.90 16.73
CA GLU A 437 5.22 -10.32 16.41
C GLU A 437 6.50 -11.07 16.78
N GLU A 438 6.39 -12.14 17.56
CA GLU A 438 7.50 -12.80 18.20
C GLU A 438 8.57 -13.30 17.23
N SER A 439 8.19 -13.89 16.11
CA SER A 439 9.11 -14.50 15.16
C SER A 439 8.54 -14.56 13.75
N THR A 440 9.33 -14.13 12.77
CA THR A 440 9.02 -14.32 11.34
C THR A 440 10.27 -14.83 10.62
N LEU A 441 10.16 -15.98 9.93
CA LEU A 441 11.26 -16.56 9.18
C LEU A 441 10.97 -16.52 7.68
N ILE A 442 11.84 -15.82 6.95
CA ILE A 442 11.74 -15.72 5.48
C ILE A 442 12.98 -16.33 4.85
N SER A 443 12.82 -17.10 3.77
CA SER A 443 13.94 -17.59 2.97
C SER A 443 13.54 -17.84 1.52
N GLY A 444 14.51 -17.72 0.62
CA GLY A 444 14.30 -17.94 -0.81
C GLY A 444 15.62 -17.96 -1.58
N ILE A 445 15.47 -18.01 -2.89
CA ILE A 445 16.57 -17.84 -3.84
C ILE A 445 16.22 -16.76 -4.86
N ASP A 446 17.24 -16.01 -5.27
CA ASP A 446 17.21 -15.13 -6.43
C ASP A 446 18.11 -15.71 -7.51
N LEU A 447 17.61 -15.73 -8.75
CA LEU A 447 18.29 -16.18 -9.95
C LEU A 447 18.38 -15.04 -10.94
N SER A 448 19.57 -14.80 -11.49
CA SER A 448 19.75 -13.97 -12.68
C SER A 448 20.64 -14.71 -13.67
N TYR A 449 20.23 -14.70 -14.93
CA TYR A 449 21.04 -15.20 -16.05
C TYR A 449 20.93 -14.22 -17.21
N GLU A 450 22.08 -13.84 -17.74
CA GLU A 450 22.19 -12.97 -18.91
C GLU A 450 23.12 -13.63 -19.92
N HIS A 451 22.75 -13.56 -21.20
CA HIS A 451 23.56 -14.05 -22.30
C HIS A 451 23.52 -13.11 -23.50
N ILE A 452 24.67 -12.87 -24.09
CA ILE A 452 24.83 -12.04 -25.27
C ILE A 452 25.18 -12.93 -26.46
N PHE A 453 24.28 -12.96 -27.45
CA PHE A 453 24.50 -13.61 -28.73
C PHE A 453 25.00 -12.59 -29.73
N ASP A 454 26.23 -12.73 -30.21
CA ASP A 454 26.73 -11.94 -31.33
C ASP A 454 26.21 -12.56 -32.65
N LEU A 455 25.35 -11.85 -33.34
CA LEU A 455 24.76 -12.25 -34.63
C LEU A 455 25.56 -11.68 -35.82
N SER A 456 26.80 -11.23 -35.56
CA SER A 456 27.69 -10.63 -36.55
C SER A 456 27.04 -9.43 -37.27
N ASP A 457 26.86 -9.49 -38.59
CA ASP A 457 26.23 -8.43 -39.39
C ASP A 457 24.77 -8.15 -39.04
N ASN A 458 24.11 -9.03 -38.28
CA ASN A 458 22.72 -8.90 -37.88
C ASN A 458 22.55 -8.31 -36.46
N GLY A 459 23.63 -7.80 -35.86
CA GLY A 459 23.59 -7.13 -34.56
C GLY A 459 23.77 -8.06 -33.37
N ILE A 460 23.22 -7.69 -32.23
CA ILE A 460 23.38 -8.36 -30.94
C ILE A 460 22.00 -8.76 -30.42
N LEU A 461 21.87 -10.00 -29.95
CA LEU A 461 20.69 -10.46 -29.23
C LEU A 461 21.06 -10.72 -27.77
N GLU A 462 20.43 -9.97 -26.87
CA GLU A 462 20.62 -10.09 -25.43
C GLU A 462 19.44 -10.85 -24.83
N PHE A 463 19.72 -11.88 -24.06
CA PHE A 463 18.71 -12.61 -23.28
C PHE A 463 18.99 -12.41 -21.80
N ALA A 464 17.96 -12.04 -21.03
CA ALA A 464 18.02 -11.98 -19.56
C ALA A 464 16.84 -12.72 -18.93
N LEU A 465 17.11 -13.48 -17.88
CA LEU A 465 16.13 -14.16 -17.04
C LEU A 465 16.39 -13.78 -15.59
N LYS A 466 15.40 -13.20 -14.90
CA LYS A 466 15.49 -12.82 -13.49
C LYS A 466 14.30 -13.39 -12.73
N GLY A 467 14.54 -14.02 -11.59
CA GLY A 467 13.47 -14.64 -10.84
C GLY A 467 13.77 -14.78 -9.37
N THR A 468 12.69 -14.75 -8.58
CA THR A 468 12.71 -15.03 -7.14
C THR A 468 11.81 -16.22 -6.85
N SER A 469 12.30 -17.17 -6.05
CA SER A 469 11.52 -18.26 -5.50
C SER A 469 11.60 -18.28 -3.98
N PHE A 470 10.45 -18.13 -3.32
CA PHE A 470 10.34 -18.21 -1.87
C PHE A 470 10.26 -19.68 -1.42
N PHE A 471 11.01 -20.05 -0.38
CA PHE A 471 10.94 -21.35 0.27
C PHE A 471 10.08 -21.31 1.52
N LYS A 472 10.26 -20.27 2.35
CA LYS A 472 9.56 -20.08 3.61
C LYS A 472 9.16 -18.61 3.80
N PHE A 473 7.97 -18.42 4.33
CA PHE A 473 7.50 -17.21 4.97
C PHE A 473 6.64 -17.66 6.14
N LEU A 474 7.29 -17.92 7.27
CA LEU A 474 6.65 -18.44 8.47
C LEU A 474 6.30 -17.29 9.40
N THR A 475 5.03 -17.18 9.76
CA THR A 475 4.55 -16.22 10.77
C THR A 475 3.72 -16.96 11.81
N PRO A 476 3.62 -16.42 13.04
CA PRO A 476 2.66 -16.91 14.02
C PRO A 476 1.23 -16.89 13.47
N ASP A 477 0.42 -17.83 13.92
CA ASP A 477 -1.01 -17.85 13.63
C ASP A 477 -1.74 -17.02 14.68
N GLN A 478 -2.35 -15.91 14.25
CA GLN A 478 -3.10 -15.00 15.14
C GLN A 478 -4.47 -15.55 15.57
N THR A 479 -4.93 -16.61 14.92
CA THR A 479 -6.24 -17.25 15.22
C THR A 479 -6.13 -18.43 16.17
N SER A 480 -4.91 -18.80 16.60
CA SER A 480 -4.67 -19.95 17.48
C SER A 480 -4.69 -19.51 18.95
N ASP A 481 -5.57 -20.14 19.73
CA ASP A 481 -5.64 -20.01 21.20
C ASP A 481 -4.60 -20.93 21.92
N ASP A 482 -3.68 -21.55 21.15
CA ASP A 482 -2.70 -22.47 21.68
C ASP A 482 -1.62 -21.73 22.47
N THR A 483 -1.22 -22.30 23.61
CA THR A 483 -0.14 -21.79 24.46
C THR A 483 1.25 -21.90 23.79
N GLU A 484 1.36 -22.60 22.67
CA GLU A 484 2.56 -22.69 21.85
C GLU A 484 2.35 -21.91 20.55
N THR A 485 3.32 -21.04 20.20
CA THR A 485 3.31 -20.28 18.95
C THR A 485 3.41 -21.22 17.75
N VAL A 486 2.32 -21.43 17.04
CA VAL A 486 2.28 -22.22 15.81
C VAL A 486 2.68 -21.33 14.63
N LEU A 487 3.77 -21.69 13.96
CA LEU A 487 4.23 -20.97 12.76
C LEU A 487 3.58 -21.55 11.51
N THR A 488 2.86 -20.69 10.78
CA THR A 488 2.19 -21.05 9.52
C THR A 488 2.98 -20.54 8.32
N ASN A 489 3.20 -21.39 7.29
CA ASN A 489 3.80 -20.96 6.05
C ASN A 489 2.76 -20.26 5.16
N ARG A 490 3.03 -19.00 4.84
CA ARG A 490 2.13 -18.12 4.06
C ARG A 490 2.35 -18.20 2.55
N ILE A 491 3.40 -18.87 2.09
CA ILE A 491 3.74 -18.94 0.66
C ILE A 491 2.73 -19.79 -0.12
N GLY A 492 2.40 -19.30 -1.31
CA GLY A 492 1.44 -19.96 -2.20
C GLY A 492 0.01 -19.83 -1.76
N LYS A 493 -0.33 -18.86 -0.90
CA LYS A 493 -1.68 -18.65 -0.35
C LYS A 493 -2.11 -17.20 -0.48
N PHE A 494 -3.42 -16.95 -0.46
CA PHE A 494 -4.03 -15.61 -0.42
C PHE A 494 -3.85 -14.92 0.92
N ASN A 495 -3.81 -15.68 2.02
CA ASN A 495 -3.63 -15.15 3.38
C ASN A 495 -4.67 -14.08 3.78
N PHE A 496 -5.94 -14.34 3.48
CA PHE A 496 -7.04 -13.41 3.76
C PHE A 496 -7.14 -13.01 5.24
N ASP A 497 -6.93 -13.97 6.14
CA ASP A 497 -7.16 -13.81 7.58
C ASP A 497 -5.98 -13.12 8.30
N THR A 498 -4.98 -12.68 7.56
CA THR A 498 -3.80 -12.01 8.11
C THR A 498 -3.47 -10.76 7.30
N HIS A 499 -2.65 -9.87 7.85
CA HIS A 499 -2.10 -8.73 7.11
C HIS A 499 -1.04 -9.14 6.07
N THR A 500 -0.63 -10.40 6.06
CA THR A 500 0.18 -10.97 5.01
C THR A 500 -0.68 -11.13 3.76
N HIS A 501 -0.30 -10.47 2.69
CA HIS A 501 -1.02 -10.53 1.41
C HIS A 501 -0.77 -11.84 0.66
N ALA A 502 -1.39 -12.01 -0.50
CA ALA A 502 -1.07 -13.13 -1.38
C ALA A 502 0.43 -13.18 -1.68
N LEU A 503 1.04 -14.34 -1.45
CA LEU A 503 2.47 -14.59 -1.65
C LEU A 503 2.67 -15.71 -2.67
N PRO A 504 2.59 -15.42 -3.98
CA PRO A 504 2.97 -16.38 -5.01
C PRO A 504 4.41 -16.87 -4.79
N ARG A 505 4.65 -18.18 -4.96
CA ARG A 505 5.97 -18.78 -4.71
C ARG A 505 7.04 -18.23 -5.65
N ASN A 506 6.71 -18.11 -6.94
CA ASN A 506 7.66 -17.72 -7.97
C ASN A 506 7.21 -16.47 -8.70
N ARG A 507 8.15 -15.56 -8.92
CA ARG A 507 8.04 -14.43 -9.85
C ARG A 507 9.24 -14.44 -10.77
N ILE A 508 9.00 -14.43 -12.08
CA ILE A 508 10.05 -14.54 -13.09
C ILE A 508 9.80 -13.50 -14.18
N ASN A 509 10.86 -12.83 -14.58
CA ASN A 509 10.87 -11.92 -15.73
C ASN A 509 11.92 -12.42 -16.72
N SER A 510 11.57 -12.46 -18.01
CA SER A 510 12.46 -12.81 -19.10
C SER A 510 12.46 -11.69 -20.12
N PHE A 511 13.63 -11.26 -20.53
CA PHE A 511 13.84 -10.18 -21.49
C PHE A 511 14.64 -10.74 -22.67
N LEU A 512 14.20 -10.42 -23.87
CA LEU A 512 14.91 -10.70 -25.11
C LEU A 512 15.01 -9.37 -25.86
N THR A 513 16.23 -8.84 -26.01
CA THR A 513 16.48 -7.55 -26.64
C THR A 513 17.37 -7.75 -27.86
N TRP A 514 16.88 -7.37 -29.04
CA TRP A 514 17.66 -7.37 -30.27
C TRP A 514 18.07 -5.95 -30.62
N LYS A 515 19.38 -5.74 -30.76
CA LYS A 515 20.02 -4.46 -31.12
C LYS A 515 20.68 -4.62 -32.49
N TYR A 516 20.23 -3.81 -33.42
CA TYR A 516 20.79 -3.77 -34.77
C TYR A 516 20.96 -2.33 -35.23
N LYS A 517 22.22 -1.89 -35.35
CA LYS A 517 22.58 -0.46 -35.59
C LYS A 517 21.95 0.43 -34.51
N GLU A 518 21.05 1.33 -34.92
CA GLU A 518 20.34 2.27 -34.04
C GLU A 518 18.94 1.76 -33.66
N TYR A 519 18.57 0.54 -34.08
CA TYR A 519 17.28 -0.06 -33.77
C TYR A 519 17.38 -1.01 -32.58
N GLU A 520 16.42 -0.91 -31.69
CA GLU A 520 16.29 -1.86 -30.59
C GLU A 520 14.86 -2.43 -30.54
N THR A 521 14.74 -3.74 -30.40
CA THR A 521 13.47 -4.44 -30.23
C THR A 521 13.53 -5.29 -28.97
N GLY A 522 12.61 -5.06 -28.05
CA GLY A 522 12.51 -5.80 -26.79
C GLY A 522 11.25 -6.65 -26.74
N PHE A 523 11.40 -7.89 -26.27
CA PHE A 523 10.28 -8.76 -25.91
C PHE A 523 10.45 -9.18 -24.46
N ASN A 524 9.44 -8.91 -23.61
CA ASN A 524 9.45 -9.20 -22.19
C ASN A 524 8.33 -10.17 -21.84
N ALA A 525 8.62 -11.15 -20.98
CA ALA A 525 7.63 -12.05 -20.40
C ALA A 525 7.69 -11.99 -18.87
N ARG A 526 6.54 -11.69 -18.25
CA ARG A 526 6.39 -11.59 -16.79
C ARG A 526 5.48 -12.71 -16.28
N TYR A 527 6.00 -13.54 -15.39
CA TYR A 527 5.31 -14.70 -14.84
C TYR A 527 5.16 -14.60 -13.34
N ILE A 528 3.94 -14.87 -12.86
CA ILE A 528 3.58 -15.02 -11.45
C ILE A 528 2.95 -16.41 -11.29
N SER A 529 3.47 -17.22 -10.36
CA SER A 529 2.94 -18.56 -10.13
C SER A 529 1.54 -18.53 -9.52
N SER A 530 0.80 -19.63 -9.74
CA SER A 530 -0.49 -19.87 -9.08
C SER A 530 -0.35 -19.93 -7.56
N TYR A 531 -1.44 -19.65 -6.85
CA TYR A 531 -1.53 -19.77 -5.40
C TYR A 531 -2.94 -20.23 -4.98
N GLU A 532 -3.09 -20.62 -3.72
CA GLU A 532 -4.35 -21.11 -3.18
C GLU A 532 -5.14 -19.99 -2.53
N ASN A 533 -6.44 -19.98 -2.78
CA ASN A 533 -7.40 -19.20 -2.01
C ASN A 533 -7.82 -20.00 -0.78
N ASN A 534 -7.46 -19.54 0.41
CA ASN A 534 -7.81 -20.18 1.69
C ASN A 534 -9.24 -19.84 2.17
N ARG A 535 -10.05 -19.21 1.32
CA ARG A 535 -11.48 -18.95 1.60
C ARG A 535 -12.35 -20.08 1.09
N THR A 536 -13.42 -20.40 1.83
CA THR A 536 -14.47 -21.30 1.36
C THR A 536 -15.23 -20.65 0.22
N ILE A 537 -15.30 -21.31 -0.91
CA ILE A 537 -15.97 -20.81 -2.12
C ILE A 537 -17.39 -21.38 -2.17
N PRO A 538 -18.44 -20.54 -2.10
CA PRO A 538 -19.82 -21.01 -2.24
C PRO A 538 -20.13 -21.43 -3.67
N GLU A 539 -21.11 -22.33 -3.85
CA GLU A 539 -21.55 -22.82 -5.17
C GLU A 539 -21.89 -21.68 -6.16
N SER A 540 -22.52 -20.62 -5.67
CA SER A 540 -22.84 -19.44 -6.48
C SER A 540 -21.61 -18.75 -7.04
N ALA A 541 -20.51 -18.67 -6.29
CA ALA A 541 -19.25 -18.12 -6.77
C ALA A 541 -18.52 -19.11 -7.69
N ALA A 542 -18.56 -20.40 -7.38
CA ALA A 542 -17.96 -21.42 -8.26
C ALA A 542 -18.61 -21.43 -9.64
N SER A 543 -19.93 -21.20 -9.74
CA SER A 543 -20.64 -21.09 -11.04
C SER A 543 -20.21 -19.88 -11.87
N LEU A 544 -19.58 -18.87 -11.25
CA LEU A 544 -19.00 -17.69 -11.92
C LEU A 544 -17.51 -17.85 -12.26
N GLY A 545 -16.94 -19.04 -12.04
CA GLY A 545 -15.55 -19.36 -12.38
C GLY A 545 -14.54 -19.16 -11.24
N TYR A 546 -14.98 -18.79 -10.04
CA TYR A 546 -14.08 -18.75 -8.88
C TYR A 546 -13.71 -20.17 -8.42
N SER A 547 -12.44 -20.36 -8.09
CA SER A 547 -11.94 -21.64 -7.58
C SER A 547 -11.02 -21.46 -6.38
N SER A 548 -10.74 -22.56 -5.65
CA SER A 548 -9.78 -22.56 -4.55
C SER A 548 -8.32 -22.38 -5.06
N LYS A 549 -8.09 -22.54 -6.36
CA LYS A 549 -6.80 -22.29 -6.99
C LYS A 549 -6.89 -21.02 -7.84
N VAL A 550 -6.06 -20.03 -7.52
CA VAL A 550 -5.85 -18.85 -8.34
C VAL A 550 -4.79 -19.20 -9.39
N ASP A 551 -5.12 -19.06 -10.65
CA ASP A 551 -4.24 -19.46 -11.75
C ASP A 551 -2.98 -18.60 -11.82
N SER A 552 -1.95 -19.13 -12.50
CA SER A 552 -0.76 -18.35 -12.80
C SER A 552 -1.06 -17.24 -13.81
N PHE A 553 -0.27 -16.18 -13.72
CA PHE A 553 -0.42 -15.01 -14.58
C PHE A 553 0.85 -14.81 -15.42
N LEU A 554 0.70 -14.85 -16.75
CA LEU A 554 1.78 -14.66 -17.70
C LEU A 554 1.42 -13.56 -18.68
N VAL A 555 2.22 -12.51 -18.71
CA VAL A 555 2.02 -11.33 -19.54
C VAL A 555 3.23 -11.10 -20.41
N PHE A 556 2.99 -10.70 -21.66
CA PHE A 556 4.03 -10.37 -22.63
C PHE A 556 3.96 -8.89 -23.01
N ASP A 557 5.13 -8.27 -23.15
CA ASP A 557 5.28 -6.90 -23.61
C ASP A 557 6.20 -6.88 -24.82
N LEU A 558 5.98 -5.94 -25.74
CA LEU A 558 6.80 -5.72 -26.92
C LEU A 558 7.20 -4.25 -27.00
N SER A 559 8.48 -3.98 -27.22
CA SER A 559 8.99 -2.62 -27.38
C SER A 559 9.82 -2.44 -28.63
N PHE A 560 9.80 -1.24 -29.15
CA PHE A 560 10.55 -0.78 -30.29
C PHE A 560 11.20 0.57 -30.00
N GLU A 561 12.50 0.69 -30.27
CA GLU A 561 13.21 1.95 -30.25
C GLU A 561 13.87 2.16 -31.62
N LEU A 562 13.69 3.33 -32.19
CA LEU A 562 14.21 3.65 -33.53
C LEU A 562 14.51 5.15 -33.65
N PRO A 563 15.57 5.50 -34.41
CA PRO A 563 15.81 6.88 -34.80
C PRO A 563 14.75 7.33 -35.80
N ILE A 564 14.08 8.43 -35.51
CA ILE A 564 13.07 9.04 -36.42
C ILE A 564 13.77 9.99 -37.39
N GLY A 565 14.79 10.70 -36.92
CA GLY A 565 15.55 11.63 -37.77
C GLY A 565 16.29 12.72 -37.00
N VAL A 566 16.79 13.66 -37.75
CA VAL A 566 17.50 14.81 -37.21
C VAL A 566 16.66 16.07 -37.41
N LEU A 567 16.37 16.78 -36.33
CA LEU A 567 15.72 18.09 -36.34
C LEU A 567 16.77 19.17 -36.20
N PHE A 568 16.67 20.26 -37.02
CA PHE A 568 17.47 21.46 -36.85
C PHE A 568 19.00 21.25 -36.77
N ASN A 569 19.58 20.50 -37.71
CA ASN A 569 21.01 20.24 -37.88
C ASN A 569 21.78 19.54 -36.76
N ASN A 570 21.39 19.69 -35.48
CA ASN A 570 22.12 19.15 -34.33
C ASN A 570 21.24 18.50 -33.27
N VAL A 571 19.99 18.19 -33.60
CA VAL A 571 19.07 17.54 -32.68
C VAL A 571 18.60 16.22 -33.25
N SER A 572 18.96 15.10 -32.65
CA SER A 572 18.36 13.80 -32.96
C SER A 572 16.96 13.69 -32.36
N LEU A 573 16.09 12.98 -33.03
CA LEU A 573 14.76 12.60 -32.55
C LEU A 573 14.65 11.08 -32.58
N ASP A 574 14.49 10.47 -31.42
CA ASP A 574 14.31 9.05 -31.26
C ASP A 574 12.88 8.74 -30.79
N GLY A 575 12.31 7.64 -31.26
CA GLY A 575 11.00 7.17 -30.90
C GLY A 575 11.06 5.85 -30.15
N LYS A 576 10.37 5.78 -28.99
CA LYS A 576 10.20 4.56 -28.21
C LYS A 576 8.72 4.20 -28.15
N PHE A 577 8.41 3.00 -28.56
CA PHE A 577 7.05 2.47 -28.62
C PHE A 577 6.99 1.19 -27.78
N ALA A 578 6.00 1.05 -26.92
CA ALA A 578 5.82 -0.18 -26.15
C ALA A 578 4.35 -0.58 -26.10
N LEU A 579 4.08 -1.85 -26.42
CA LEU A 579 2.82 -2.52 -26.18
C LEU A 579 2.97 -3.37 -24.93
N ILE A 580 2.40 -2.90 -23.83
CA ILE A 580 2.37 -3.59 -22.55
C ILE A 580 1.15 -4.49 -22.52
N ASN A 581 1.30 -5.71 -22.00
CA ASN A 581 0.26 -6.74 -22.01
C ASN A 581 -0.25 -7.01 -23.45
N LEU A 582 0.65 -7.44 -24.33
CA LEU A 582 0.44 -7.62 -25.77
C LEU A 582 -0.82 -8.43 -26.10
N PHE A 583 -1.15 -9.44 -25.31
CA PHE A 583 -2.28 -10.34 -25.55
C PHE A 583 -3.52 -9.99 -24.72
N ASP A 584 -3.52 -8.84 -24.04
CA ASP A 584 -4.66 -8.36 -23.23
C ASP A 584 -5.11 -9.36 -22.16
N GLN A 585 -4.13 -9.98 -21.49
CA GLN A 585 -4.39 -10.98 -20.47
C GLN A 585 -5.01 -10.34 -19.23
N ASN A 586 -6.18 -10.84 -18.81
CA ASN A 586 -6.83 -10.42 -17.58
C ASN A 586 -6.21 -11.08 -16.34
N PRO A 587 -6.20 -10.40 -15.19
CA PRO A 587 -5.85 -11.01 -13.91
C PRO A 587 -6.71 -12.25 -13.59
N PRO A 588 -6.15 -13.26 -12.92
CA PRO A 588 -6.91 -14.43 -12.50
C PRO A 588 -7.94 -14.07 -11.43
N LEU A 589 -9.09 -14.73 -11.47
CA LEU A 589 -10.17 -14.50 -10.51
C LEU A 589 -9.77 -14.97 -9.10
N LEU A 590 -10.06 -14.15 -8.11
CA LEU A 590 -9.86 -14.43 -6.69
C LEU A 590 -11.16 -14.14 -5.93
N TYR A 591 -11.76 -15.17 -5.35
CA TYR A 591 -12.96 -15.00 -4.52
C TYR A 591 -12.62 -14.28 -3.21
N ASP A 592 -13.49 -13.34 -2.83
CA ASP A 592 -13.39 -12.56 -1.59
C ASP A 592 -12.16 -11.63 -1.56
N ALA A 593 -11.61 -11.28 -2.72
CA ALA A 593 -10.61 -10.22 -2.81
C ALA A 593 -11.22 -8.87 -2.41
N PRO A 594 -10.49 -8.02 -1.70
CA PRO A 594 -10.95 -6.67 -1.41
C PRO A 594 -11.17 -5.89 -2.71
N ASP A 595 -12.30 -5.20 -2.81
CA ASP A 595 -12.66 -4.23 -3.85
C ASP A 595 -12.89 -4.78 -5.27
N PHE A 596 -12.16 -5.83 -5.69
CA PHE A 596 -12.21 -6.38 -7.04
C PHE A 596 -12.31 -7.91 -7.04
N SER A 597 -12.45 -8.49 -8.24
CA SER A 597 -12.48 -9.96 -8.44
C SER A 597 -11.08 -10.58 -8.51
N PHE A 598 -10.03 -9.87 -8.15
CA PHE A 598 -8.62 -10.29 -8.20
C PHE A 598 -7.79 -9.53 -7.16
N ASP A 599 -6.58 -10.00 -6.84
CA ASP A 599 -5.69 -9.30 -5.91
C ASP A 599 -4.90 -8.20 -6.62
N THR A 600 -5.27 -6.94 -6.39
CA THR A 600 -4.63 -5.74 -6.96
C THR A 600 -3.20 -5.50 -6.48
N ARG A 601 -2.77 -6.17 -5.39
CA ARG A 601 -1.39 -6.08 -4.86
C ARG A 601 -0.42 -6.99 -5.60
N VAL A 602 -0.95 -7.97 -6.32
CA VAL A 602 -0.17 -8.98 -7.04
C VAL A 602 -0.30 -8.83 -8.55
N HIS A 603 -1.47 -8.47 -9.04
CA HIS A 603 -1.80 -8.46 -10.47
C HIS A 603 -2.16 -7.05 -10.95
N ASP A 604 -1.70 -6.71 -12.15
CA ASP A 604 -1.99 -5.44 -12.82
C ASP A 604 -3.30 -5.55 -13.61
N PRO A 605 -4.31 -4.72 -13.31
CA PRO A 605 -5.62 -4.77 -13.98
C PRO A 605 -5.70 -4.02 -15.31
N ARG A 606 -4.67 -3.29 -15.69
CA ARG A 606 -4.74 -2.26 -16.74
C ARG A 606 -5.00 -2.77 -18.15
N GLY A 607 -4.91 -4.09 -18.39
CA GLY A 607 -5.06 -4.65 -19.72
C GLY A 607 -3.94 -4.21 -20.68
N ARG A 608 -4.23 -4.18 -21.98
CA ARG A 608 -3.26 -3.76 -23.00
C ARG A 608 -3.09 -2.24 -23.01
N MET A 609 -1.83 -1.79 -22.98
CA MET A 609 -1.48 -0.37 -23.04
C MET A 609 -0.48 -0.10 -24.17
N LEU A 610 -0.65 1.04 -24.84
CA LEU A 610 0.32 1.60 -25.77
C LEU A 610 1.04 2.76 -25.08
N ASN A 611 2.35 2.68 -24.99
CA ASN A 611 3.22 3.76 -24.55
C ASN A 611 4.00 4.29 -25.74
N ILE A 612 4.02 5.61 -25.92
CA ILE A 612 4.77 6.30 -26.97
C ILE A 612 5.58 7.41 -26.31
N GLN A 613 6.89 7.38 -26.53
CA GLN A 613 7.83 8.38 -26.03
C GLN A 613 8.69 8.90 -27.17
N PHE A 614 8.92 10.19 -27.20
CA PHE A 614 9.87 10.83 -28.09
C PHE A 614 11.00 11.43 -27.26
N GLU A 615 12.22 11.20 -27.69
CA GLU A 615 13.45 11.72 -27.04
C GLU A 615 14.19 12.63 -28.01
N LEU A 616 14.59 13.80 -27.52
CA LEU A 616 15.38 14.76 -28.25
C LEU A 616 16.80 14.79 -27.66
N GLY A 617 17.79 14.45 -28.47
CA GLY A 617 19.21 14.48 -28.11
C GLY A 617 19.93 15.60 -28.83
N LEU A 618 20.83 16.35 -28.16
CA LEU A 618 21.76 17.25 -28.81
C LEU A 618 22.93 16.42 -29.36
N MET A 619 23.18 16.51 -30.65
CA MET A 619 24.38 15.91 -31.27
C MET A 619 25.54 16.89 -31.13
N ASP A 620 26.66 16.40 -30.59
CA ASP A 620 27.91 17.16 -30.45
C ASP A 620 28.57 17.55 -31.81
#